data_fea27b69e10461fcd4716f390b8a1988
#
_entry.id   fea27b69e10461fcd4716f390b8a1988
#
_cell.length_a   1.000
_cell.length_b   1.000
_cell.length_c   1.000
_cell.angle_alpha   90.00
_cell.angle_beta   90.00
_cell.angle_gamma   90.00
#
_symmetry.space_group_name_H-M   'P 1'
#
loop_
_entity.id
_entity.type
_entity.pdbx_description
1 polymer ?
#
loop_
_entity_poly.entity_id
_entity_poly.type
_entity_poly.pdbx_seq_one_letter_code
_entity_poly.pdbx_strand_id
1 'polypeptide(L)'
;METLKFRNAELADLNKIVAIYNSTIASRMVTADMEEVSVESKLKWFEEHNPQTRPLWVVEDDQNQTVGWVSFSSFHERAAYNGTVEVSIYLDESCRGKGYGKAILQYCIDNAGKFGVKNLVALIFLHNEPSLKLFRHFGFEDWGSLPNVAILDGVERSLKILGKRID
;
A
#
# COMPACT_ATOMS: atom_id res chain seq x y z
N MET A 1 18.33 14.90 -4.83
CA MET A 1 17.25 13.91 -4.64
C MET A 1 16.36 14.38 -3.49
N GLU A 2 15.08 14.42 -3.75
CA GLU A 2 14.11 14.86 -2.75
C GLU A 2 13.99 13.84 -1.63
N THR A 3 14.05 14.30 -0.37
CA THR A 3 13.98 13.41 0.79
C THR A 3 12.53 13.31 1.28
N LEU A 4 12.01 12.09 1.37
CA LEU A 4 10.69 11.84 1.92
C LEU A 4 10.75 11.71 3.44
N LYS A 5 9.70 12.17 4.10
CA LYS A 5 9.51 12.03 5.54
C LYS A 5 8.33 11.11 5.79
N PHE A 6 8.47 10.26 6.81
CA PHE A 6 7.44 9.30 7.20
C PHE A 6 7.02 9.59 8.63
N ARG A 7 5.75 9.78 8.85
CA ARG A 7 5.21 9.96 10.19
C ARG A 7 3.93 9.15 10.39
N ASN A 8 3.66 8.80 11.62
CA ASN A 8 2.42 8.09 11.94
C ASN A 8 1.21 8.97 11.61
N ALA A 9 0.21 8.39 10.95
CA ALA A 9 -1.00 9.10 10.61
C ALA A 9 -1.84 9.40 11.85
N GLU A 10 -2.45 10.58 11.87
CA GLU A 10 -3.40 11.00 12.87
C GLU A 10 -4.80 11.06 12.23
N LEU A 11 -5.85 11.11 13.04
CA LEU A 11 -7.22 11.17 12.52
C LEU A 11 -7.43 12.35 11.57
N ALA A 12 -6.77 13.48 11.84
CA ALA A 12 -6.83 14.65 10.97
C ALA A 12 -6.28 14.39 9.55
N ASP A 13 -5.46 13.35 9.37
CA ASP A 13 -4.91 12.99 8.07
C ASP A 13 -5.87 12.18 7.21
N LEU A 14 -6.95 11.65 7.80
CA LEU A 14 -7.81 10.69 7.09
C LEU A 14 -8.45 11.30 5.84
N ASN A 15 -8.84 12.57 5.87
CA ASN A 15 -9.37 13.27 4.70
C ASN A 15 -8.37 13.23 3.52
N LYS A 16 -7.10 13.52 3.79
CA LYS A 16 -6.06 13.52 2.75
C LYS A 16 -5.73 12.10 2.29
N ILE A 17 -5.69 11.15 3.22
CA ILE A 17 -5.47 9.72 2.91
C ILE A 17 -6.55 9.22 1.95
N VAL A 18 -7.81 9.51 2.22
CA VAL A 18 -8.93 9.11 1.37
C VAL A 18 -8.88 9.85 0.02
N ALA A 19 -8.52 11.12 0.01
CA ALA A 19 -8.37 11.88 -1.24
C ALA A 19 -7.30 11.28 -2.15
N ILE A 20 -6.15 10.87 -1.58
CA ILE A 20 -5.09 10.20 -2.34
C ILE A 20 -5.59 8.86 -2.88
N TYR A 21 -6.24 8.06 -2.04
CA TYR A 21 -6.82 6.79 -2.45
C TYR A 21 -7.78 6.99 -3.62
N ASN A 22 -8.72 7.92 -3.49
CA ASN A 22 -9.70 8.21 -4.53
C ASN A 22 -9.06 8.70 -5.84
N SER A 23 -7.93 9.40 -5.76
CA SER A 23 -7.21 9.86 -6.95
C SER A 23 -6.70 8.70 -7.81
N THR A 24 -6.52 7.51 -7.24
CA THR A 24 -5.99 6.34 -7.96
C THR A 24 -7.08 5.50 -8.64
N ILE A 25 -8.35 5.73 -8.32
CA ILE A 25 -9.45 4.88 -8.78
C ILE A 25 -9.63 4.93 -10.30
N ALA A 26 -9.57 6.10 -10.89
CA ALA A 26 -9.85 6.30 -12.32
C ALA A 26 -8.94 5.48 -13.24
N SER A 27 -7.70 5.22 -12.83
CA SER A 27 -6.75 4.45 -13.65
C SER A 27 -7.10 2.97 -13.78
N ARG A 28 -7.90 2.42 -12.86
CA ARG A 28 -8.22 0.99 -12.77
C ARG A 28 -7.00 0.09 -12.61
N MET A 29 -5.88 0.66 -12.16
CA MET A 29 -4.61 -0.06 -12.00
C MET A 29 -4.32 -0.46 -10.56
N VAL A 30 -4.75 0.35 -9.59
CA VAL A 30 -4.23 0.32 -8.24
C VAL A 30 -5.19 -0.33 -7.24
N THR A 31 -6.48 -0.11 -7.38
CA THR A 31 -7.50 -0.60 -6.45
C THR A 31 -8.68 -1.24 -7.20
N ALA A 32 -9.37 -2.14 -6.50
CA ALA A 32 -10.60 -2.76 -7.01
C ALA A 32 -11.84 -1.86 -6.89
N ASP A 33 -11.77 -0.77 -6.14
CA ASP A 33 -12.86 0.20 -6.08
C ASP A 33 -12.99 0.93 -7.43
N MET A 34 -14.23 1.07 -7.89
CA MET A 34 -14.54 1.75 -9.14
C MET A 34 -15.17 3.13 -8.92
N GLU A 35 -15.59 3.41 -7.71
CA GLU A 35 -16.20 4.67 -7.30
C GLU A 35 -15.49 5.21 -6.06
N GLU A 36 -15.49 6.51 -5.90
CA GLU A 36 -14.87 7.15 -4.73
C GLU A 36 -15.51 6.66 -3.42
N VAL A 37 -14.66 6.49 -2.41
CA VAL A 37 -15.10 6.09 -1.07
C VAL A 37 -15.21 7.32 -0.17
N SER A 38 -16.10 7.26 0.81
CA SER A 38 -16.24 8.35 1.80
C SER A 38 -15.23 8.20 2.92
N VAL A 39 -14.93 9.32 3.58
CA VAL A 39 -14.05 9.32 4.76
C VAL A 39 -14.67 8.46 5.87
N GLU A 40 -15.98 8.59 6.10
CA GLU A 40 -16.70 7.83 7.11
C GLU A 40 -16.59 6.32 6.91
N SER A 41 -16.61 5.86 5.68
CA SER A 41 -16.49 4.44 5.36
C SER A 41 -15.11 3.86 5.70
N LYS A 42 -14.11 4.71 5.92
CA LYS A 42 -12.72 4.32 6.21
C LYS A 42 -12.33 4.50 7.69
N LEU A 43 -13.21 4.99 8.53
CA LEU A 43 -12.92 5.17 9.97
C LEU A 43 -12.52 3.86 10.64
N LYS A 44 -13.25 2.79 10.40
CA LYS A 44 -12.94 1.48 10.98
C LYS A 44 -11.58 0.98 10.51
N TRP A 45 -11.30 1.08 9.22
CA TRP A 45 -10.00 0.73 8.65
C TRP A 45 -8.87 1.54 9.31
N PHE A 46 -9.06 2.84 9.51
CA PHE A 46 -8.09 3.71 10.18
C PHE A 46 -7.82 3.22 11.62
N GLU A 47 -8.87 2.88 12.36
CA GLU A 47 -8.77 2.42 13.74
C GLU A 47 -8.08 1.05 13.88
N GLU A 48 -8.02 0.26 12.83
CA GLU A 48 -7.33 -1.03 12.80
C GLU A 48 -5.80 -0.88 12.79
N HIS A 49 -5.30 0.33 12.58
CA HIS A 49 -3.87 0.63 12.54
C HIS A 49 -3.39 1.22 13.85
N ASN A 50 -2.12 0.97 14.17
CA ASN A 50 -1.47 1.51 15.37
C ASN A 50 0.05 1.62 15.12
N PRO A 51 0.74 2.54 15.84
CA PRO A 51 2.18 2.75 15.62
C PRO A 51 3.09 1.59 16.05
N GLN A 52 2.58 0.61 16.80
CA GLN A 52 3.40 -0.45 17.39
C GLN A 52 3.50 -1.70 16.52
N THR A 53 2.39 -2.13 15.89
CA THR A 53 2.34 -3.40 15.17
C THR A 53 1.76 -3.31 13.76
N ARG A 54 0.90 -2.32 13.51
CA ARG A 54 0.23 -2.15 12.21
C ARG A 54 0.24 -0.67 11.83
N PRO A 55 1.43 -0.17 11.45
CA PRO A 55 1.58 1.27 11.18
C PRO A 55 0.82 1.72 9.95
N LEU A 56 0.38 2.97 10.01
CA LEU A 56 -0.12 3.73 8.87
C LEU A 56 0.71 5.01 8.85
N TRP A 57 1.51 5.18 7.80
CA TRP A 57 2.39 6.33 7.67
C TRP A 57 1.89 7.28 6.60
N VAL A 58 1.89 8.56 6.91
CA VAL A 58 1.76 9.64 5.94
C VAL A 58 3.16 9.92 5.40
N VAL A 59 3.26 10.07 4.08
CA VAL A 59 4.53 10.37 3.41
C VAL A 59 4.49 11.81 2.92
N GLU A 60 5.48 12.59 3.34
CA GLU A 60 5.60 14.00 3.01
C GLU A 60 6.89 14.29 2.26
N ASP A 61 6.84 15.25 1.35
CA ASP A 61 8.03 15.72 0.65
C ASP A 61 8.82 16.72 1.50
N ASP A 62 9.88 17.30 0.95
CA ASP A 62 10.73 18.26 1.66
C ASP A 62 10.06 19.62 1.92
N GLN A 63 8.90 19.85 1.30
CA GLN A 63 8.06 21.03 1.54
C GLN A 63 6.89 20.74 2.48
N ASN A 64 6.92 19.58 3.14
CA ASN A 64 5.87 19.10 4.06
C ASN A 64 4.50 18.91 3.38
N GLN A 65 4.50 18.65 2.07
CA GLN A 65 3.28 18.30 1.35
C GLN A 65 3.08 16.79 1.40
N THR A 66 1.87 16.34 1.70
CA THR A 66 1.54 14.92 1.69
C THR A 66 1.49 14.43 0.26
N VAL A 67 2.36 13.50 -0.08
CA VAL A 67 2.47 12.92 -1.43
C VAL A 67 1.91 11.50 -1.51
N GLY A 68 1.72 10.86 -0.39
CA GLY A 68 1.21 9.50 -0.34
C GLY A 68 1.03 8.98 1.08
N TRP A 69 0.67 7.72 1.17
CA TRP A 69 0.60 7.00 2.42
C TRP A 69 0.92 5.53 2.20
N VAL A 70 1.30 4.87 3.26
CA VAL A 70 1.59 3.43 3.24
C VAL A 70 1.15 2.80 4.53
N SER A 71 0.60 1.59 4.44
CA SER A 71 0.12 0.86 5.61
C SER A 71 0.59 -0.59 5.61
N PHE A 72 0.72 -1.13 6.82
CA PHE A 72 0.79 -2.57 7.05
C PHE A 72 -0.55 -3.01 7.63
N SER A 73 -1.22 -3.92 6.96
CA SER A 73 -2.48 -4.49 7.41
C SER A 73 -2.32 -5.98 7.65
N SER A 74 -3.03 -6.53 8.64
CA SER A 74 -2.98 -7.96 8.93
C SER A 74 -3.37 -8.77 7.69
N PHE A 75 -2.56 -9.76 7.34
CA PHE A 75 -2.88 -10.67 6.25
C PHE A 75 -4.10 -11.52 6.59
N HIS A 76 -4.17 -11.98 7.85
CA HIS A 76 -5.26 -12.81 8.33
C HIS A 76 -5.46 -12.58 9.84
N GLU A 77 -6.70 -12.75 10.31
CA GLU A 77 -7.09 -12.48 11.71
C GLU A 77 -6.47 -13.43 12.73
N ARG A 78 -6.14 -14.66 12.34
CA ARG A 78 -5.62 -15.66 13.26
C ARG A 78 -4.18 -15.34 13.68
N ALA A 79 -3.89 -15.53 14.97
CA ALA A 79 -2.60 -15.18 15.56
C ALA A 79 -1.39 -15.86 14.89
N ALA A 80 -1.57 -17.03 14.30
CA ALA A 80 -0.52 -17.72 13.57
C ALA A 80 0.04 -16.88 12.40
N TYR A 81 -0.73 -15.93 11.88
CA TYR A 81 -0.35 -15.06 10.76
C TYR A 81 0.13 -13.69 11.19
N ASN A 82 0.33 -13.44 12.49
CA ASN A 82 0.70 -12.10 12.99
C ASN A 82 2.01 -11.55 12.40
N GLY A 83 2.91 -12.43 11.96
CA GLY A 83 4.16 -12.03 11.31
C GLY A 83 4.03 -11.70 9.84
N THR A 84 2.85 -11.83 9.25
CA THR A 84 2.62 -11.57 7.83
C THR A 84 1.66 -10.40 7.67
N VAL A 85 2.09 -9.38 6.93
CA VAL A 85 1.28 -8.19 6.68
C VAL A 85 1.19 -7.90 5.19
N GLU A 86 0.08 -7.31 4.78
CA GLU A 86 -0.08 -6.74 3.46
C GLU A 86 0.47 -5.30 3.50
N VAL A 87 1.37 -4.99 2.59
CA VAL A 87 1.87 -3.64 2.39
C VAL A 87 1.06 -2.96 1.30
N SER A 88 0.49 -1.79 1.60
CA SER A 88 -0.30 -1.00 0.66
C SER A 88 0.33 0.38 0.52
N ILE A 89 0.74 0.72 -0.70
CA ILE A 89 1.36 2.01 -1.01
C ILE A 89 0.44 2.77 -1.96
N TYR A 90 0.06 3.98 -1.57
CA TYR A 90 -0.75 4.86 -2.39
C TYR A 90 -0.07 6.21 -2.54
N LEU A 91 0.17 6.60 -3.80
CA LEU A 91 0.71 7.90 -4.16
C LEU A 91 -0.39 8.75 -4.79
N ASP A 92 -0.41 10.03 -4.47
CA ASP A 92 -1.26 10.97 -5.19
C ASP A 92 -0.92 10.89 -6.67
N GLU A 93 -1.93 10.85 -7.53
CA GLU A 93 -1.71 10.71 -8.99
C GLU A 93 -0.81 11.81 -9.55
N SER A 94 -0.86 13.02 -8.97
CA SER A 94 0.01 14.13 -9.38
C SER A 94 1.47 13.93 -9.02
N CYS A 95 1.77 12.97 -8.14
CA CYS A 95 3.12 12.71 -7.63
C CYS A 95 3.82 11.52 -8.29
N ARG A 96 3.22 10.95 -9.33
CA ARG A 96 3.81 9.80 -10.04
C ARG A 96 5.03 10.20 -10.86
N GLY A 97 5.91 9.22 -11.10
CA GLY A 97 7.09 9.39 -11.95
C GLY A 97 8.27 10.08 -11.28
N LYS A 98 8.21 10.29 -9.96
CA LYS A 98 9.28 10.96 -9.20
C LYS A 98 10.17 9.99 -8.40
N GLY A 99 9.95 8.68 -8.52
CA GLY A 99 10.72 7.68 -7.77
C GLY A 99 10.29 7.50 -6.32
N TYR A 100 9.17 8.07 -5.92
CA TYR A 100 8.68 7.97 -4.54
C TYR A 100 8.34 6.54 -4.14
N GLY A 101 7.80 5.74 -5.04
CA GLY A 101 7.47 4.34 -4.78
C GLY A 101 8.68 3.53 -4.33
N LYS A 102 9.84 3.76 -4.93
CA LYS A 102 11.10 3.09 -4.54
C LYS A 102 11.51 3.47 -3.12
N ALA A 103 11.49 4.75 -2.81
CA ALA A 103 11.86 5.25 -1.48
C ALA A 103 10.90 4.72 -0.40
N ILE A 104 9.61 4.69 -0.70
CA ILE A 104 8.59 4.20 0.24
C ILE A 104 8.75 2.69 0.48
N LEU A 105 8.92 1.92 -0.57
CA LEU A 105 9.06 0.46 -0.43
C LEU A 105 10.35 0.11 0.31
N GLN A 106 11.45 0.81 0.03
CA GLN A 106 12.70 0.62 0.77
C GLN A 106 12.49 0.91 2.27
N TYR A 107 11.81 2.00 2.60
CA TYR A 107 11.48 2.34 3.98
C TYR A 107 10.68 1.22 4.67
N CYS A 108 9.69 0.67 3.99
CA CYS A 108 8.88 -0.45 4.51
C CYS A 108 9.75 -1.67 4.82
N ILE A 109 10.64 -2.03 3.91
CA ILE A 109 11.52 -3.20 4.07
C ILE A 109 12.47 -2.97 5.24
N ASP A 110 13.09 -1.80 5.31
CA ASP A 110 14.07 -1.47 6.35
C ASP A 110 13.45 -1.44 7.76
N ASN A 111 12.17 -1.11 7.86
CA ASN A 111 11.49 -0.94 9.15
C ASN A 111 10.59 -2.11 9.55
N ALA A 112 10.30 -3.03 8.64
CA ALA A 112 9.33 -4.12 8.88
C ALA A 112 9.63 -4.93 10.15
N GLY A 113 10.89 -5.24 10.41
CA GLY A 113 11.29 -6.02 11.57
C GLY A 113 10.92 -5.39 12.90
N LYS A 114 10.85 -4.06 12.97
CA LYS A 114 10.49 -3.31 14.19
C LYS A 114 9.04 -3.57 14.62
N PHE A 115 8.20 -4.04 13.71
CA PHE A 115 6.77 -4.30 13.94
C PHE A 115 6.46 -5.80 14.08
N GLY A 116 7.50 -6.63 14.26
CA GLY A 116 7.34 -8.08 14.33
C GLY A 116 7.01 -8.75 13.01
N VAL A 117 7.21 -8.03 11.91
CA VAL A 117 6.89 -8.53 10.57
C VAL A 117 8.01 -9.44 10.07
N LYS A 118 7.62 -10.64 9.62
CA LYS A 118 8.49 -11.64 9.01
C LYS A 118 8.28 -11.73 7.51
N ASN A 119 7.09 -11.42 7.03
CA ASN A 119 6.75 -11.49 5.62
C ASN A 119 5.94 -10.27 5.22
N LEU A 120 6.33 -9.65 4.12
CA LEU A 120 5.54 -8.62 3.45
C LEU A 120 4.84 -9.26 2.25
N VAL A 121 3.54 -9.03 2.14
CA VAL A 121 2.72 -9.50 1.02
C VAL A 121 2.15 -8.28 0.29
N ALA A 122 2.14 -8.32 -1.02
CA ALA A 122 1.53 -7.28 -1.85
C ALA A 122 0.54 -7.91 -2.82
N LEU A 123 -0.66 -7.35 -2.90
CA LEU A 123 -1.70 -7.76 -3.83
C LEU A 123 -1.71 -6.77 -4.99
N ILE A 124 -1.34 -7.23 -6.18
CA ILE A 124 -1.12 -6.35 -7.33
C ILE A 124 -1.85 -6.93 -8.55
N PHE A 125 -2.66 -6.12 -9.22
CA PHE A 125 -3.28 -6.55 -10.47
C PHE A 125 -2.22 -6.93 -11.50
N LEU A 126 -2.46 -8.02 -12.23
CA LEU A 126 -1.54 -8.51 -13.25
C LEU A 126 -1.24 -7.46 -14.34
N HIS A 127 -2.21 -6.61 -14.66
CA HIS A 127 -2.02 -5.55 -15.66
C HIS A 127 -1.30 -4.30 -15.13
N ASN A 128 -0.99 -4.27 -13.83
CA ASN A 128 -0.22 -3.17 -13.24
C ASN A 128 1.28 -3.48 -13.32
N GLU A 129 1.82 -3.41 -14.52
CA GLU A 129 3.23 -3.70 -14.82
C GLU A 129 4.20 -2.84 -14.00
N PRO A 130 4.00 -1.52 -13.86
CA PRO A 130 4.93 -0.70 -13.08
C PRO A 130 5.06 -1.16 -11.62
N SER A 131 3.95 -1.50 -10.97
CA SER A 131 3.98 -2.00 -9.58
C SER A 131 4.65 -3.36 -9.48
N LEU A 132 4.35 -4.28 -10.39
CA LEU A 132 5.00 -5.59 -10.42
C LEU A 132 6.52 -5.43 -10.55
N LYS A 133 6.98 -4.57 -11.46
CA LYS A 133 8.41 -4.28 -11.64
C LYS A 133 9.03 -3.70 -10.38
N LEU A 134 8.36 -2.76 -9.75
CA LEU A 134 8.85 -2.12 -8.52
C LEU A 134 9.09 -3.16 -7.42
N PHE A 135 8.08 -3.96 -7.12
CA PHE A 135 8.16 -4.94 -6.04
C PHE A 135 9.21 -6.02 -6.35
N ARG A 136 9.25 -6.51 -7.59
CA ARG A 136 10.26 -7.51 -7.99
C ARG A 136 11.68 -6.96 -7.91
N HIS A 137 11.87 -5.68 -8.21
CA HIS A 137 13.17 -5.02 -8.08
C HIS A 137 13.70 -5.09 -6.63
N PHE A 138 12.81 -5.08 -5.64
CA PHE A 138 13.15 -5.17 -4.22
C PHE A 138 13.17 -6.62 -3.70
N GLY A 139 13.15 -7.60 -4.58
CA GLY A 139 13.27 -9.00 -4.21
C GLY A 139 11.96 -9.69 -3.83
N PHE A 140 10.82 -9.07 -4.11
CA PHE A 140 9.54 -9.77 -3.96
C PHE A 140 9.42 -10.85 -5.02
N GLU A 141 8.90 -12.00 -4.61
CA GLU A 141 8.71 -13.17 -5.45
C GLU A 141 7.22 -13.42 -5.70
N ASP A 142 6.90 -14.13 -6.78
CA ASP A 142 5.52 -14.54 -7.07
C ASP A 142 5.13 -15.66 -6.11
N TRP A 143 4.22 -15.36 -5.18
CA TRP A 143 3.71 -16.35 -4.21
C TRP A 143 2.34 -16.89 -4.57
N GLY A 144 1.65 -16.29 -5.50
CA GLY A 144 0.36 -16.77 -5.96
C GLY A 144 -0.20 -15.97 -7.11
N SER A 145 -1.19 -16.56 -7.77
CA SER A 145 -1.89 -15.92 -8.87
C SER A 145 -3.36 -16.34 -8.84
N LEU A 146 -4.25 -15.36 -8.89
CA LEU A 146 -5.69 -15.56 -8.88
C LEU A 146 -6.23 -15.10 -10.24
N PRO A 147 -6.56 -16.05 -11.14
CA PRO A 147 -6.97 -15.68 -12.48
C PRO A 147 -8.39 -15.13 -12.51
N ASN A 148 -8.57 -13.99 -13.18
CA ASN A 148 -9.88 -13.40 -13.49
C ASN A 148 -10.83 -13.25 -12.29
N VAL A 149 -10.28 -12.87 -11.13
CA VAL A 149 -11.05 -12.78 -9.88
C VAL A 149 -11.73 -11.43 -9.68
N ALA A 150 -11.40 -10.43 -10.48
CA ALA A 150 -11.99 -9.08 -10.39
C ALA A 150 -12.55 -8.66 -11.74
N ILE A 151 -13.63 -7.90 -11.72
CA ILE A 151 -14.21 -7.32 -12.93
C ILE A 151 -14.19 -5.80 -12.79
N LEU A 152 -13.46 -5.15 -13.68
CA LEU A 152 -13.34 -3.69 -13.70
C LEU A 152 -13.88 -3.19 -15.05
N ASP A 153 -14.96 -2.42 -15.01
CA ASP A 153 -15.63 -1.90 -16.21
C ASP A 153 -15.94 -2.99 -17.25
N GLY A 154 -16.41 -4.16 -16.78
CA GLY A 154 -16.75 -5.29 -17.64
C GLY A 154 -15.57 -6.14 -18.12
N VAL A 155 -14.33 -5.80 -17.70
CA VAL A 155 -13.13 -6.55 -18.06
C VAL A 155 -12.66 -7.38 -16.88
N GLU A 156 -12.48 -8.69 -17.08
CA GLU A 156 -11.94 -9.57 -16.06
C GLU A 156 -10.45 -9.29 -15.87
N ARG A 157 -10.02 -9.21 -14.59
CA ARG A 157 -8.64 -8.94 -14.23
C ARG A 157 -8.13 -9.99 -13.25
N SER A 158 -6.87 -10.32 -13.40
CA SER A 158 -6.19 -11.27 -12.51
C SER A 158 -5.42 -10.53 -11.44
N LEU A 159 -5.27 -11.17 -10.27
CA LEU A 159 -4.54 -10.63 -9.14
C LEU A 159 -3.31 -11.48 -8.86
N LYS A 160 -2.17 -10.82 -8.71
CA LYS A 160 -0.92 -11.44 -8.28
C LYS A 160 -0.72 -11.23 -6.79
N ILE A 161 -0.19 -12.26 -6.14
CA ILE A 161 0.28 -12.16 -4.75
C ILE A 161 1.81 -12.22 -4.81
N LEU A 162 2.46 -11.12 -4.50
CA LEU A 162 3.91 -11.07 -4.37
C LEU A 162 4.28 -11.08 -2.89
N GLY A 163 5.40 -11.69 -2.55
CA GLY A 163 5.82 -11.76 -1.16
C GLY A 163 7.33 -11.64 -1.00
N LYS A 164 7.72 -11.17 0.18
CA LYS A 164 9.13 -11.06 0.55
C LYS A 164 9.32 -11.45 2.01
N ARG A 165 10.28 -12.36 2.24
CA ARG A 165 10.72 -12.71 3.59
C ARG A 165 11.61 -11.59 4.13
N ILE A 166 11.32 -11.15 5.36
CA ILE A 166 12.11 -10.17 6.09
C ILE A 166 12.96 -10.91 7.12
N ASP A 167 14.25 -10.76 7.02
CA ASP A 167 15.22 -11.40 7.93
C ASP A 167 15.68 -10.47 9.05
#